data_410c435d07c1b0bd7f6b0af471dc8f52
#
_entry.id   410c435d07c1b0bd7f6b0af471dc8f52
#
_cell.length_a   1.000
_cell.length_b   1.000
_cell.length_c   1.000
_cell.angle_alpha   90.00
_cell.angle_beta   90.00
_cell.angle_gamma   90.00
#
_symmetry.space_group_name_H-M   'P 1'
#
loop_
_entity.id
_entity.type
_entity.pdbx_description
1 polymer ?
#
loop_
_entity_poly.entity_id
_entity_poly.type
_entity_poly.pdbx_seq_one_letter_code
_entity_poly.pdbx_strand_id
1 'polypeptide(L)'
;MRFLTQQTIVIVFTSVFMLSTSLASEHNHDTPPQTDSLLNEGKKWKIDSSLHEGMNRIKHSMQSKVSAIHDKTFEPEQYKALAAEIDMHLTYLFENCKLSKDADAQLHVLLFKVIEGKEQMRASTEQRAGAVTIIKTLQLYPKYFDDKNWQPLQH
;
A
#
# COMPACT_ATOMS: atom_id res chain seq x y z
N MET A 1 73.35 2.22 27.28
CA MET A 1 72.92 1.22 28.28
C MET A 1 72.14 1.92 29.37
N ARG A 2 70.89 1.82 29.39
CA ARG A 2 69.99 2.11 30.55
C ARG A 2 68.67 1.37 30.33
N PHE A 3 68.52 0.30 31.11
CA PHE A 3 67.30 -0.48 31.23
C PHE A 3 66.32 0.33 32.07
N LEU A 4 65.09 0.59 31.52
CA LEU A 4 63.98 1.10 32.28
C LEU A 4 62.98 -0.01 32.44
N THR A 5 62.81 -0.45 33.64
CA THR A 5 61.87 -1.45 34.14
C THR A 5 60.47 -0.94 34.01
N GLN A 6 59.61 -1.70 33.28
CA GLN A 6 58.24 -1.45 33.14
C GLN A 6 57.44 -2.11 34.30
N GLN A 7 56.86 -1.28 35.16
CA GLN A 7 56.00 -1.76 36.25
C GLN A 7 54.59 -2.01 35.70
N THR A 8 54.18 -3.24 35.81
CA THR A 8 52.81 -3.68 35.46
C THR A 8 51.88 -3.38 36.63
N ILE A 9 50.95 -2.43 36.45
CA ILE A 9 49.89 -2.18 37.42
C ILE A 9 48.70 -3.10 37.02
N VAL A 10 48.42 -4.08 37.86
CA VAL A 10 47.21 -4.91 37.75
C VAL A 10 46.09 -4.20 38.48
N ILE A 11 45.13 -3.65 37.71
CA ILE A 11 43.90 -3.11 38.26
C ILE A 11 42.84 -4.22 38.19
N VAL A 12 42.48 -4.74 39.37
CA VAL A 12 41.37 -5.67 39.52
C VAL A 12 40.06 -4.88 39.51
N PHE A 13 39.32 -4.91 38.39
CA PHE A 13 37.96 -4.40 38.33
C PHE A 13 37.01 -5.49 38.79
N THR A 14 36.46 -5.35 39.99
CA THR A 14 35.28 -6.11 40.45
C THR A 14 34.06 -5.57 39.79
N SER A 15 33.60 -6.22 38.71
CA SER A 15 32.33 -5.90 38.05
C SER A 15 31.16 -6.43 38.89
N VAL A 16 30.44 -5.51 39.50
CA VAL A 16 29.07 -5.79 40.05
C VAL A 16 28.13 -5.92 38.88
N PHE A 17 27.68 -7.14 38.60
CA PHE A 17 26.71 -7.48 37.58
C PHE A 17 25.30 -7.17 38.12
N MET A 18 24.78 -5.98 37.83
CA MET A 18 23.37 -5.64 38.07
C MET A 18 22.54 -6.31 36.99
N LEU A 19 21.76 -7.33 37.35
CA LEU A 19 20.71 -7.90 36.50
C LEU A 19 19.58 -6.88 36.39
N SER A 20 19.59 -6.10 35.33
CA SER A 20 18.42 -5.30 34.92
C SER A 20 17.53 -6.18 34.06
N THR A 21 16.43 -6.68 34.61
CA THR A 21 15.35 -7.32 33.82
C THR A 21 14.62 -6.25 33.04
N SER A 22 15.05 -6.00 31.82
CA SER A 22 14.29 -5.22 30.85
C SER A 22 13.10 -6.07 30.38
N LEU A 23 11.88 -5.72 30.80
CA LEU A 23 10.67 -6.16 30.15
C LEU A 23 10.67 -5.54 28.72
N ALA A 24 11.21 -6.27 27.77
CA ALA A 24 11.04 -5.95 26.36
C ALA A 24 9.57 -6.17 26.01
N SER A 25 8.84 -5.07 25.83
CA SER A 25 7.54 -5.09 25.16
C SER A 25 7.83 -5.43 23.69
N GLU A 26 7.62 -6.68 23.32
CA GLU A 26 7.66 -7.10 21.91
C GLU A 26 6.51 -6.42 21.17
N HIS A 27 6.82 -5.32 20.51
CA HIS A 27 6.00 -4.81 19.42
C HIS A 27 6.28 -5.69 18.20
N ASN A 28 5.45 -6.71 18.01
CA ASN A 28 5.40 -7.48 16.78
C ASN A 28 4.91 -6.58 15.62
N HIS A 29 5.84 -6.01 14.85
CA HIS A 29 5.58 -5.18 13.67
C HIS A 29 5.81 -5.92 12.33
N ASP A 30 5.66 -7.24 12.28
CA ASP A 30 5.89 -8.02 11.05
C ASP A 30 4.75 -8.98 10.71
N THR A 31 3.49 -8.53 10.86
CA THR A 31 2.38 -9.22 10.19
C THR A 31 1.86 -8.30 9.09
N PRO A 32 1.94 -8.67 7.79
CA PRO A 32 1.26 -7.92 6.75
C PRO A 32 -0.23 -7.85 7.13
N PRO A 33 -0.92 -6.72 6.91
CA PRO A 33 -2.30 -6.56 7.31
C PRO A 33 -3.12 -7.71 6.73
N GLN A 34 -3.66 -8.54 7.62
CA GLN A 34 -4.53 -9.65 7.22
C GLN A 34 -5.74 -9.03 6.50
N THR A 35 -6.06 -9.53 5.32
CA THR A 35 -7.17 -9.04 4.51
C THR A 35 -8.51 -9.05 5.25
N ASP A 36 -8.66 -9.87 6.27
CA ASP A 36 -9.86 -9.92 7.13
C ASP A 36 -10.01 -8.68 8.04
N SER A 37 -8.92 -7.94 8.31
CA SER A 37 -8.96 -6.69 9.09
C SER A 37 -9.55 -5.51 8.31
N LEU A 38 -9.72 -5.64 7.00
CA LEU A 38 -10.33 -4.60 6.16
C LEU A 38 -11.86 -4.58 6.21
N LEU A 39 -12.51 -5.58 6.82
CA LEU A 39 -13.96 -5.63 6.99
C LEU A 39 -14.40 -4.97 8.32
N ASN A 40 -15.62 -4.44 8.33
CA ASN A 40 -16.28 -3.92 9.52
C ASN A 40 -16.95 -5.08 10.30
N GLU A 41 -16.25 -5.70 11.24
CA GLU A 41 -16.75 -6.86 11.98
C GLU A 41 -17.32 -7.96 11.06
N GLY A 42 -16.61 -8.26 9.98
CA GLY A 42 -17.02 -9.23 8.96
C GLY A 42 -18.03 -8.69 7.92
N LYS A 43 -18.43 -7.41 7.99
CA LYS A 43 -19.35 -6.76 7.04
C LYS A 43 -18.60 -5.80 6.13
N LYS A 44 -19.14 -5.56 4.95
CA LYS A 44 -18.62 -4.55 4.03
C LYS A 44 -18.91 -3.13 4.54
N TRP A 45 -18.01 -2.22 4.21
CA TRP A 45 -18.15 -0.79 4.53
C TRP A 45 -19.18 -0.13 3.63
N LYS A 46 -19.99 0.74 4.19
CA LYS A 46 -20.91 1.59 3.42
C LYS A 46 -20.12 2.59 2.60
N ILE A 47 -20.61 2.89 1.42
CA ILE A 47 -20.02 3.87 0.50
C ILE A 47 -20.92 5.10 0.38
N ASP A 48 -20.35 6.18 -0.16
CA ASP A 48 -21.09 7.32 -0.70
C ASP A 48 -21.07 7.31 -2.25
N SER A 49 -21.79 8.26 -2.84
CA SER A 49 -21.86 8.40 -4.30
C SER A 49 -20.51 8.82 -4.90
N SER A 50 -19.71 9.57 -4.17
CA SER A 50 -18.40 10.04 -4.62
C SER A 50 -17.40 8.89 -4.69
N LEU A 51 -17.43 7.97 -3.71
CA LEU A 51 -16.60 6.76 -3.77
C LEU A 51 -16.99 5.87 -4.95
N HIS A 52 -18.30 5.62 -5.16
CA HIS A 52 -18.77 4.88 -6.33
C HIS A 52 -18.27 5.49 -7.63
N GLU A 53 -18.49 6.79 -7.81
CA GLU A 53 -18.10 7.51 -9.02
C GLU A 53 -16.58 7.47 -9.25
N GLY A 54 -15.78 7.82 -8.24
CA GLY A 54 -14.32 7.87 -8.37
C GLY A 54 -13.70 6.51 -8.69
N MET A 55 -14.17 5.44 -8.01
CA MET A 55 -13.70 4.08 -8.28
C MET A 55 -14.13 3.60 -9.67
N ASN A 56 -15.35 3.97 -10.14
CA ASN A 56 -15.77 3.67 -11.50
C ASN A 56 -14.95 4.40 -12.56
N ARG A 57 -14.54 5.65 -12.34
CA ARG A 57 -13.65 6.37 -13.23
C ARG A 57 -12.31 5.64 -13.38
N ILE A 58 -11.67 5.25 -12.28
CA ILE A 58 -10.43 4.45 -12.31
C ILE A 58 -10.65 3.15 -13.07
N LYS A 59 -11.75 2.44 -12.78
CA LYS A 59 -12.10 1.19 -13.47
C LYS A 59 -12.27 1.39 -14.98
N HIS A 60 -12.97 2.43 -15.42
CA HIS A 60 -13.19 2.73 -16.84
C HIS A 60 -11.88 3.01 -17.57
N SER A 61 -10.97 3.80 -16.96
CA SER A 61 -9.65 4.06 -17.51
C SER A 61 -8.86 2.75 -17.73
N MET A 62 -8.93 1.85 -16.75
CA MET A 62 -8.25 0.54 -16.83
C MET A 62 -8.94 -0.39 -17.83
N GLN A 63 -10.29 -0.47 -17.86
CA GLN A 63 -11.06 -1.43 -18.65
C GLN A 63 -10.69 -1.43 -20.13
N SER A 64 -10.54 -0.27 -20.73
CA SER A 64 -10.19 -0.12 -22.15
C SER A 64 -8.74 -0.53 -22.48
N LYS A 65 -7.92 -0.81 -21.48
CA LYS A 65 -6.49 -1.13 -21.62
C LYS A 65 -6.15 -2.57 -21.18
N VAL A 66 -7.09 -3.26 -20.51
CA VAL A 66 -6.84 -4.59 -19.92
C VAL A 66 -6.25 -5.56 -20.93
N SER A 67 -6.84 -5.69 -22.14
CA SER A 67 -6.36 -6.60 -23.17
C SER A 67 -4.94 -6.28 -23.62
N ALA A 68 -4.65 -5.01 -23.93
CA ALA A 68 -3.31 -4.59 -24.35
C ALA A 68 -2.25 -4.80 -23.26
N ILE A 69 -2.62 -4.55 -21.99
CA ILE A 69 -1.76 -4.80 -20.82
C ILE A 69 -1.50 -6.31 -20.67
N HIS A 70 -2.54 -7.14 -20.82
CA HIS A 70 -2.44 -8.59 -20.76
C HIS A 70 -1.53 -9.12 -21.87
N ASP A 71 -1.75 -8.71 -23.11
CA ASP A 71 -1.05 -9.16 -24.30
C ASP A 71 0.34 -8.55 -24.46
N LYS A 72 0.76 -7.67 -23.52
CA LYS A 72 2.05 -6.97 -23.50
C LYS A 72 2.27 -6.07 -24.74
N THR A 73 1.20 -5.56 -25.30
CA THR A 73 1.23 -4.63 -26.45
C THR A 73 1.02 -3.18 -26.04
N PHE A 74 0.83 -2.91 -24.73
CA PHE A 74 0.67 -1.58 -24.20
C PHE A 74 2.05 -0.90 -24.05
N GLU A 75 2.23 0.22 -24.75
CA GLU A 75 3.52 0.87 -24.88
C GLU A 75 3.89 1.73 -23.67
N PRO A 76 5.18 1.98 -23.39
CA PRO A 76 5.65 2.76 -22.23
C PRO A 76 4.97 4.12 -22.05
N GLU A 77 4.79 4.87 -23.11
CA GLU A 77 4.14 6.19 -23.04
C GLU A 77 2.65 6.09 -22.73
N GLN A 78 2.01 4.99 -23.14
CA GLN A 78 0.60 4.73 -22.81
C GLN A 78 0.41 4.45 -21.30
N TYR A 79 1.37 3.75 -20.65
CA TYR A 79 1.35 3.58 -19.20
C TYR A 79 1.46 4.92 -18.47
N LYS A 80 2.33 5.82 -18.92
CA LYS A 80 2.49 7.15 -18.33
C LYS A 80 1.22 7.99 -18.47
N ALA A 81 0.60 7.96 -19.65
CA ALA A 81 -0.66 8.65 -19.90
C ALA A 81 -1.79 8.10 -19.02
N LEU A 82 -1.90 6.77 -18.90
CA LEU A 82 -2.87 6.12 -18.02
C LEU A 82 -2.63 6.47 -16.55
N ALA A 83 -1.38 6.54 -16.11
CA ALA A 83 -1.03 6.96 -14.76
C ALA A 83 -1.47 8.40 -14.46
N ALA A 84 -1.34 9.31 -15.42
CA ALA A 84 -1.80 10.69 -15.27
C ALA A 84 -3.34 10.78 -15.21
N GLU A 85 -4.05 9.95 -15.98
CA GLU A 85 -5.51 9.85 -15.93
C GLU A 85 -5.99 9.34 -14.56
N ILE A 86 -5.35 8.30 -14.02
CA ILE A 86 -5.67 7.77 -12.69
C ILE A 86 -5.39 8.79 -11.59
N ASP A 87 -4.36 9.61 -11.73
CA ASP A 87 -4.03 10.68 -10.77
C ASP A 87 -5.18 11.69 -10.62
N MET A 88 -5.80 12.08 -11.72
CA MET A 88 -6.99 12.94 -11.69
C MET A 88 -8.17 12.28 -10.95
N HIS A 89 -8.36 10.99 -11.12
CA HIS A 89 -9.43 10.25 -10.44
C HIS A 89 -9.16 10.07 -8.95
N LEU A 90 -7.90 9.87 -8.54
CA LEU A 90 -7.49 9.87 -7.15
C LEU A 90 -7.74 11.24 -6.49
N THR A 91 -7.38 12.33 -7.18
CA THR A 91 -7.68 13.70 -6.72
C THR A 91 -9.17 13.87 -6.47
N TYR A 92 -10.02 13.44 -7.41
CA TYR A 92 -11.47 13.48 -7.24
C TYR A 92 -11.93 12.75 -5.99
N LEU A 93 -11.41 11.53 -5.72
CA LEU A 93 -11.74 10.74 -4.54
C LEU A 93 -11.36 11.48 -3.25
N PHE A 94 -10.14 12.01 -3.16
CA PHE A 94 -9.67 12.73 -1.98
C PHE A 94 -10.45 14.00 -1.67
N GLU A 95 -10.93 14.69 -2.70
CA GLU A 95 -11.68 15.94 -2.55
C GLU A 95 -13.15 15.72 -2.22
N ASN A 96 -13.75 14.61 -2.64
CA ASN A 96 -15.21 14.47 -2.67
C ASN A 96 -15.76 13.35 -1.77
N CYS A 97 -14.98 12.31 -1.42
CA CYS A 97 -15.48 11.24 -0.54
C CYS A 97 -15.75 11.75 0.88
N LYS A 98 -16.88 11.31 1.44
CA LYS A 98 -17.32 11.64 2.81
C LYS A 98 -17.78 10.38 3.53
N LEU A 99 -16.85 9.52 3.84
CA LEU A 99 -17.09 8.26 4.53
C LEU A 99 -17.04 8.43 6.06
N SER A 100 -17.50 7.41 6.80
CA SER A 100 -17.16 7.32 8.22
C SER A 100 -15.64 7.18 8.38
N LYS A 101 -15.10 7.65 9.51
CA LYS A 101 -13.65 7.61 9.79
C LYS A 101 -13.03 6.23 9.56
N ASP A 102 -13.72 5.18 9.99
CA ASP A 102 -13.19 3.82 9.89
C ASP A 102 -13.28 3.29 8.45
N ALA A 103 -14.37 3.57 7.72
CA ALA A 103 -14.49 3.23 6.29
C ALA A 103 -13.44 3.97 5.45
N ASP A 104 -13.20 5.24 5.75
CA ASP A 104 -12.19 6.08 5.10
C ASP A 104 -10.78 5.51 5.32
N ALA A 105 -10.45 5.13 6.55
CA ALA A 105 -9.17 4.49 6.85
C ALA A 105 -8.96 3.19 6.04
N GLN A 106 -10.02 2.39 5.85
CA GLN A 106 -9.92 1.18 5.04
C GLN A 106 -9.85 1.48 3.53
N LEU A 107 -10.54 2.53 3.07
CA LEU A 107 -10.39 3.00 1.69
C LEU A 107 -8.96 3.40 1.39
N HIS A 108 -8.31 4.12 2.30
CA HIS A 108 -6.91 4.53 2.13
C HIS A 108 -5.96 3.34 1.92
N VAL A 109 -6.21 2.18 2.55
CA VAL A 109 -5.41 0.97 2.31
C VAL A 109 -5.48 0.51 0.85
N LEU A 110 -6.67 0.59 0.22
CA LEU A 110 -6.82 0.25 -1.20
C LEU A 110 -6.25 1.34 -2.11
N LEU A 111 -6.53 2.62 -1.80
CA LEU A 111 -6.02 3.73 -2.60
C LEU A 111 -4.49 3.80 -2.58
N PHE A 112 -3.85 3.39 -1.47
CA PHE A 112 -2.39 3.31 -1.41
C PHE A 112 -1.83 2.34 -2.46
N LYS A 113 -2.49 1.19 -2.67
CA LYS A 113 -2.11 0.24 -3.74
C LYS A 113 -2.35 0.81 -5.14
N VAL A 114 -3.40 1.62 -5.33
CA VAL A 114 -3.62 2.32 -6.60
C VAL A 114 -2.52 3.34 -6.85
N ILE A 115 -2.13 4.12 -5.82
CA ILE A 115 -1.04 5.09 -5.90
C ILE A 115 0.29 4.39 -6.21
N GLU A 116 0.61 3.30 -5.51
CA GLU A 116 1.81 2.51 -5.78
C GLU A 116 1.85 2.02 -7.23
N GLY A 117 0.76 1.43 -7.71
CA GLY A 117 0.64 0.97 -9.10
C GLY A 117 0.78 2.11 -10.11
N LYS A 118 0.19 3.27 -9.82
CA LYS A 118 0.31 4.48 -10.63
C LYS A 118 1.77 4.96 -10.72
N GLU A 119 2.48 5.00 -9.61
CA GLU A 119 3.90 5.41 -9.62
C GLU A 119 4.79 4.40 -10.36
N GLN A 120 4.52 3.09 -10.23
CA GLN A 120 5.19 2.06 -11.02
C GLN A 120 4.93 2.25 -12.54
N MET A 121 3.71 2.64 -12.93
CA MET A 121 3.40 2.93 -14.34
C MET A 121 4.16 4.15 -14.87
N ARG A 122 4.51 5.13 -14.02
CA ARG A 122 5.36 6.27 -14.39
C ARG A 122 6.83 5.88 -14.51
N ALA A 123 7.28 4.91 -13.74
CA ALA A 123 8.65 4.42 -13.79
C ALA A 123 8.93 3.67 -15.11
N SER A 124 10.20 3.61 -15.53
CA SER A 124 10.57 2.98 -16.81
C SER A 124 10.68 1.45 -16.76
N THR A 125 10.72 0.84 -15.57
CA THR A 125 11.11 -0.57 -15.40
C THR A 125 9.97 -1.51 -15.03
N GLU A 126 8.90 -1.03 -14.38
CA GLU A 126 7.84 -1.90 -13.82
C GLU A 126 6.42 -1.47 -14.22
N GLN A 127 6.28 -0.81 -15.35
CA GLN A 127 5.01 -0.20 -15.77
C GLN A 127 3.86 -1.19 -15.82
N ARG A 128 4.09 -2.37 -16.40
CA ARG A 128 3.07 -3.42 -16.48
C ARG A 128 2.69 -3.95 -15.08
N ALA A 129 3.66 -4.13 -14.19
CA ALA A 129 3.40 -4.59 -12.82
C ALA A 129 2.53 -3.59 -12.08
N GLY A 130 2.77 -2.29 -12.25
CA GLY A 130 1.94 -1.22 -11.72
C GLY A 130 0.49 -1.30 -12.18
N ALA A 131 0.25 -1.47 -13.48
CA ALA A 131 -1.09 -1.63 -14.03
C ALA A 131 -1.80 -2.89 -13.46
N VAL A 132 -1.07 -4.01 -13.35
CA VAL A 132 -1.60 -5.25 -12.75
C VAL A 132 -1.95 -5.05 -11.27
N THR A 133 -1.17 -4.28 -10.52
CA THR A 133 -1.48 -3.94 -9.13
C THR A 133 -2.81 -3.19 -9.03
N ILE A 134 -3.06 -2.22 -9.92
CA ILE A 134 -4.34 -1.48 -9.94
C ILE A 134 -5.50 -2.40 -10.32
N ILE A 135 -5.35 -3.24 -11.34
CA ILE A 135 -6.38 -4.23 -11.74
C ILE A 135 -6.76 -5.12 -10.54
N LYS A 136 -5.78 -5.68 -9.84
CA LYS A 136 -6.02 -6.51 -8.65
C LYS A 136 -6.71 -5.72 -7.53
N THR A 137 -6.35 -4.47 -7.32
CA THR A 137 -6.97 -3.61 -6.32
C THR A 137 -8.44 -3.34 -6.64
N LEU A 138 -8.79 -3.09 -7.90
CA LEU A 138 -10.17 -2.93 -8.36
C LEU A 138 -11.00 -4.22 -8.19
N GLN A 139 -10.38 -5.40 -8.31
CA GLN A 139 -11.02 -6.69 -8.02
C GLN A 139 -11.24 -6.91 -6.50
N LEU A 140 -10.40 -6.30 -5.65
CA LEU A 140 -10.55 -6.37 -4.19
C LEU A 140 -11.63 -5.42 -3.66
N TYR A 141 -11.84 -4.26 -4.31
CA TYR A 141 -12.76 -3.23 -3.85
C TYR A 141 -14.15 -3.77 -3.45
N PRO A 142 -14.86 -4.56 -4.28
CA PRO A 142 -16.19 -5.06 -3.93
C PRO A 142 -16.19 -6.11 -2.82
N LYS A 143 -15.04 -6.59 -2.38
CA LYS A 143 -14.94 -7.50 -1.22
C LYS A 143 -15.09 -6.73 0.10
N TYR A 144 -14.66 -5.48 0.13
CA TYR A 144 -14.61 -4.67 1.34
C TYR A 144 -15.66 -3.57 1.40
N PHE A 145 -16.14 -3.09 0.24
CA PHE A 145 -17.10 -1.99 0.12
C PHE A 145 -18.43 -2.48 -0.47
N ASP A 146 -19.56 -2.07 0.15
CA ASP A 146 -20.92 -2.44 -0.28
C ASP A 146 -21.39 -1.53 -1.42
N ASP A 147 -20.75 -1.66 -2.56
CA ASP A 147 -21.11 -0.98 -3.79
C ASP A 147 -21.98 -1.91 -4.67
N LYS A 148 -23.28 -1.81 -4.51
CA LYS A 148 -24.25 -2.68 -5.21
C LYS A 148 -24.29 -2.48 -6.73
N ASN A 149 -23.79 -1.36 -7.20
CA ASN A 149 -23.77 -1.02 -8.63
C ASN A 149 -22.40 -1.32 -9.28
N TRP A 150 -21.46 -1.84 -8.49
CA TRP A 150 -20.14 -2.18 -8.99
C TRP A 150 -20.19 -3.32 -10.00
N GLN A 151 -19.65 -3.06 -11.18
CA GLN A 151 -19.41 -4.08 -12.20
C GLN A 151 -17.91 -4.39 -12.25
N PRO A 152 -17.51 -5.66 -12.09
CA PRO A 152 -16.07 -6.02 -12.15
C PRO A 152 -15.48 -5.72 -13.53
N LEU A 153 -14.14 -5.57 -13.56
CA LEU A 153 -13.37 -5.50 -14.80
C LEU A 153 -13.61 -6.76 -15.64
N GLN A 154 -13.84 -6.56 -16.92
CA GLN A 154 -14.01 -7.63 -17.90
C GLN A 154 -12.66 -7.91 -18.58
N HIS A 155 -12.34 -9.20 -18.79
CA HIS A 155 -11.16 -9.67 -19.51
C HIS A 155 -11.52 -10.04 -20.93
#